data_92a63d11055e5d2e5d137c62d4b6152e
#
_entry.id   92a63d11055e5d2e5d137c62d4b6152e
#
_cell.length_a   1.000
_cell.length_b   1.000
_cell.length_c   1.000
_cell.angle_alpha   90.00
_cell.angle_beta   90.00
_cell.angle_gamma   90.00
#
_symmetry.space_group_name_H-M   'P 1'
#
loop_
_entity.id
_entity.type
_entity.pdbx_description
1 polymer ?
#
loop_
_entity_poly.entity_id
_entity_poly.type
_entity_poly.pdbx_seq_one_letter_code
_entity_poly.pdbx_strand_id
1 'polypeptide(L)'
;MKKIFTLILLTFVLFNMILPSVSDAKSKEKNSQKNNVENTEPVVSNVPKLNIKNTKRKGWQPEIKVGILSKDSKKVEIKTIKIEEYLRGVLSKEMSPSFHDEALKAQAVAARTFALRNRKRHKDNGYDLCNTNHCQLYGGLNDAHERTDWAIDETFGEVLVFNDKLIEASFHTDSGGMTENAVDVWGTDFPYLRAATEIKKNTMPWTVKISLKEFSKKLADNKKNVGDVKFVKITNLEIGKITDDRSSSGRVKELTVIGSAAQIKLTGNDMRYILALKSTMFDVAVSGDDLVINGYGWGHGVGLSQYGAQAFAEKGYTYDQILAHYYKGATLKRLY
;
A
#
# COMPACT_ATOMS: atom_id res chain seq x y z
N MET A 1 33.58 -21.29 -59.25
CA MET A 1 33.80 -20.21 -60.25
C MET A 1 32.56 -19.34 -60.33
N LYS A 2 32.82 -18.02 -60.31
CA LYS A 2 31.90 -16.87 -60.52
C LYS A 2 30.87 -16.53 -59.44
N LYS A 3 31.24 -15.46 -58.71
CA LYS A 3 30.44 -14.57 -57.86
C LYS A 3 29.47 -13.78 -58.77
N ILE A 4 28.25 -13.54 -58.29
CA ILE A 4 27.40 -12.45 -58.78
C ILE A 4 26.95 -11.67 -57.52
N PHE A 5 27.45 -10.44 -57.42
CA PHE A 5 27.01 -9.37 -56.55
C PHE A 5 25.76 -8.74 -57.15
N THR A 6 24.69 -8.63 -56.41
CA THR A 6 23.57 -7.76 -56.78
C THR A 6 23.47 -6.63 -55.73
N LEU A 7 23.77 -5.44 -56.24
CA LEU A 7 23.69 -4.14 -55.59
C LEU A 7 22.21 -3.69 -55.54
N ILE A 8 21.62 -3.49 -54.38
CA ILE A 8 20.31 -2.86 -54.26
C ILE A 8 20.51 -1.42 -53.81
N LEU A 9 20.07 -0.52 -54.69
CA LEU A 9 20.13 0.92 -54.61
C LEU A 9 19.11 1.46 -53.61
N LEU A 10 19.59 2.24 -52.63
CA LEU A 10 18.76 2.97 -51.64
C LEU A 10 18.25 4.25 -52.32
N THR A 11 16.95 4.38 -52.55
CA THR A 11 16.31 5.63 -52.94
C THR A 11 15.72 6.32 -51.73
N PHE A 12 16.32 7.43 -51.31
CA PHE A 12 15.78 8.41 -50.37
C PHE A 12 14.69 9.22 -51.07
N VAL A 13 13.45 9.15 -50.55
CA VAL A 13 12.39 10.10 -50.91
C VAL A 13 12.27 11.11 -49.78
N LEU A 14 12.74 12.33 -50.03
CA LEU A 14 12.52 13.52 -49.22
C LEU A 14 11.06 13.99 -49.43
N PHE A 15 10.27 13.94 -48.40
CA PHE A 15 8.95 14.57 -48.38
C PHE A 15 9.07 15.93 -47.69
N ASN A 16 9.01 17.01 -48.51
CA ASN A 16 8.92 18.38 -48.04
C ASN A 16 7.51 18.65 -47.49
N MET A 17 7.37 18.89 -46.17
CA MET A 17 6.16 19.49 -45.59
C MET A 17 6.22 21.00 -45.70
N ILE A 18 5.36 21.55 -46.51
CA ILE A 18 5.05 22.99 -46.61
C ILE A 18 4.10 23.33 -45.41
N LEU A 19 4.51 24.26 -44.59
CA LEU A 19 3.65 24.88 -43.56
C LEU A 19 2.83 26.00 -44.23
N PRO A 20 1.50 26.07 -44.03
CA PRO A 20 0.74 27.28 -44.40
C PRO A 20 0.78 28.30 -43.25
N SER A 21 0.97 29.54 -43.63
CA SER A 21 0.98 30.75 -42.81
C SER A 21 -0.38 31.06 -42.22
N VAL A 22 -0.33 31.62 -41.00
CA VAL A 22 -1.45 32.18 -40.27
C VAL A 22 -1.99 33.41 -40.97
N SER A 23 -3.31 33.45 -41.23
CA SER A 23 -4.05 34.69 -41.43
C SER A 23 -5.34 34.67 -40.60
N ASP A 24 -5.60 35.80 -39.95
CA ASP A 24 -6.69 36.12 -39.07
C ASP A 24 -8.10 35.83 -39.63
N ALA A 25 -8.96 35.25 -38.78
CA ALA A 25 -10.40 35.42 -38.88
C ALA A 25 -11.03 35.39 -37.49
N LYS A 26 -11.45 36.55 -37.02
CA LYS A 26 -12.42 36.74 -35.94
C LYS A 26 -13.75 36.16 -36.36
N SER A 27 -14.42 35.35 -35.57
CA SER A 27 -15.75 35.57 -34.98
C SER A 27 -16.47 34.32 -34.48
N LYS A 28 -17.19 34.55 -33.42
CA LYS A 28 -18.33 33.82 -32.84
C LYS A 28 -18.04 32.76 -31.78
N GLU A 29 -18.13 33.23 -30.54
CA GLU A 29 -18.45 32.46 -29.35
C GLU A 29 -19.62 31.51 -29.58
N LYS A 30 -19.37 30.22 -29.31
CA LYS A 30 -20.41 29.30 -28.86
C LYS A 30 -19.92 28.67 -27.57
N ASN A 31 -20.65 28.99 -26.49
CA ASN A 31 -20.58 28.36 -25.18
C ASN A 31 -20.49 26.83 -25.30
N SER A 32 -19.33 26.26 -25.04
CA SER A 32 -19.20 24.87 -24.65
C SER A 32 -18.71 24.87 -23.21
N GLN A 33 -19.54 24.41 -22.31
CA GLN A 33 -19.19 24.18 -20.91
C GLN A 33 -17.91 23.35 -20.84
N LYS A 34 -16.80 24.01 -20.47
CA LYS A 34 -15.62 23.33 -19.98
C LYS A 34 -16.01 22.73 -18.62
N ASN A 35 -16.12 21.43 -18.58
CA ASN A 35 -16.06 20.69 -17.33
C ASN A 35 -14.66 20.92 -16.75
N ASN A 36 -14.53 21.92 -15.90
CA ASN A 36 -13.40 22.06 -15.00
C ASN A 36 -13.44 20.85 -14.06
N VAL A 37 -12.57 19.90 -14.31
CA VAL A 37 -12.15 18.98 -13.25
C VAL A 37 -11.35 19.85 -12.28
N GLU A 38 -12.05 20.43 -11.30
CA GLU A 38 -11.40 21.04 -10.14
C GLU A 38 -10.48 20.00 -9.53
N ASN A 39 -9.19 20.32 -9.54
CA ASN A 39 -8.21 19.72 -8.65
C ASN A 39 -8.62 20.12 -7.22
N THR A 40 -9.59 19.42 -6.64
CA THR A 40 -9.88 19.54 -5.23
C THR A 40 -8.71 18.94 -4.48
N GLU A 41 -7.80 19.81 -4.03
CA GLU A 41 -6.88 19.47 -2.94
C GLU A 41 -7.72 18.85 -1.81
N PRO A 42 -7.23 17.78 -1.15
CA PRO A 42 -7.99 17.18 -0.06
C PRO A 42 -8.21 18.26 1.01
N VAL A 43 -9.46 18.72 1.13
CA VAL A 43 -9.86 19.75 2.09
C VAL A 43 -9.82 19.13 3.49
N VAL A 44 -8.67 19.24 4.17
CA VAL A 44 -8.53 18.93 5.60
C VAL A 44 -8.77 20.22 6.42
N SER A 45 -9.75 21.03 6.03
CA SER A 45 -10.00 22.34 6.66
C SER A 45 -10.72 22.29 8.00
N ASN A 46 -11.15 21.11 8.51
CA ASN A 46 -11.86 21.00 9.79
C ASN A 46 -11.58 19.66 10.50
N VAL A 47 -10.30 19.30 10.69
CA VAL A 47 -9.99 18.27 11.69
C VAL A 47 -9.96 18.95 13.06
N PRO A 48 -10.86 18.62 14.00
CA PRO A 48 -10.81 19.18 15.35
C PRO A 48 -9.44 18.85 15.96
N LYS A 49 -8.75 19.85 16.54
CA LYS A 49 -7.56 19.61 17.35
C LYS A 49 -7.94 18.62 18.43
N LEU A 50 -7.33 17.44 18.40
CA LEU A 50 -7.65 16.34 19.29
C LEU A 50 -7.37 16.74 20.73
N ASN A 51 -8.40 16.68 21.59
CA ASN A 51 -8.30 17.05 22.98
C ASN A 51 -7.60 15.91 23.74
N ILE A 52 -6.29 16.03 23.93
CA ILE A 52 -5.47 15.03 24.62
C ILE A 52 -5.81 15.09 26.12
N LYS A 53 -6.67 14.19 26.58
CA LYS A 53 -6.87 14.00 28.02
C LYS A 53 -5.62 13.36 28.63
N ASN A 54 -4.82 14.19 29.29
CA ASN A 54 -3.60 13.78 29.99
C ASN A 54 -3.93 12.92 31.21
N THR A 55 -3.79 11.59 31.09
CA THR A 55 -3.78 10.67 32.22
C THR A 55 -2.32 10.25 32.47
N LYS A 56 -1.52 11.09 33.12
CA LYS A 56 -0.13 10.76 33.49
C LYS A 56 -0.14 9.81 34.69
N ARG A 57 0.16 8.52 34.49
CA ARG A 57 0.81 7.69 35.50
C ARG A 57 2.32 7.71 35.21
N LYS A 58 3.09 8.50 35.98
CA LYS A 58 4.55 8.56 35.87
C LYS A 58 5.15 7.16 36.08
N GLY A 59 5.93 6.69 35.14
CA GLY A 59 6.80 5.51 35.27
C GLY A 59 6.21 4.16 34.86
N TRP A 60 4.89 4.02 34.70
CA TRP A 60 4.31 2.77 34.22
C TRP A 60 4.07 2.81 32.71
N GLN A 61 4.42 1.73 32.03
CA GLN A 61 4.07 1.47 30.62
C GLN A 61 3.80 -0.03 30.44
N PRO A 62 2.93 -0.38 29.46
CA PRO A 62 2.65 -1.79 29.17
C PRO A 62 3.91 -2.54 28.71
N GLU A 63 3.96 -3.84 29.02
CA GLU A 63 4.94 -4.76 28.43
C GLU A 63 4.28 -5.59 27.34
N ILE A 64 5.10 -6.06 26.41
CA ILE A 64 4.71 -6.94 25.31
C ILE A 64 5.66 -8.13 25.24
N LYS A 65 5.12 -9.32 24.99
CA LYS A 65 5.89 -10.53 24.76
C LYS A 65 6.10 -10.70 23.26
N VAL A 66 7.34 -10.63 22.81
CA VAL A 66 7.70 -10.77 21.41
C VAL A 66 8.30 -12.13 21.16
N GLY A 67 7.70 -12.90 20.25
CA GLY A 67 8.26 -14.14 19.76
C GLY A 67 9.26 -13.87 18.63
N ILE A 68 10.54 -14.11 18.89
CA ILE A 68 11.63 -13.95 17.93
C ILE A 68 11.79 -15.25 17.14
N LEU A 69 11.37 -15.21 15.89
CA LEU A 69 11.48 -16.30 14.92
C LEU A 69 12.81 -16.19 14.18
N SER A 70 13.71 -17.12 14.38
CA SER A 70 14.97 -17.20 13.64
C SER A 70 14.75 -18.01 12.35
N LYS A 71 15.42 -17.62 11.25
CA LYS A 71 15.38 -18.36 9.98
C LYS A 71 15.95 -19.79 10.12
N ASP A 72 16.91 -19.96 11.00
CA ASP A 72 17.70 -21.18 11.15
C ASP A 72 17.27 -22.06 12.33
N SER A 73 16.30 -21.62 13.13
CA SER A 73 15.88 -22.32 14.34
C SER A 73 14.35 -22.57 14.35
N LYS A 74 13.97 -23.81 14.67
CA LYS A 74 12.57 -24.14 14.96
C LYS A 74 12.10 -23.61 16.32
N LYS A 75 13.03 -23.07 17.14
CA LYS A 75 12.71 -22.54 18.46
C LYS A 75 12.41 -21.07 18.38
N VAL A 76 11.35 -20.65 19.05
CA VAL A 76 10.97 -19.25 19.22
C VAL A 76 11.57 -18.77 20.54
N GLU A 77 12.42 -17.74 20.51
CA GLU A 77 12.86 -17.02 21.70
C GLU A 77 11.77 -16.00 22.07
N ILE A 78 11.33 -15.99 23.34
CA ILE A 78 10.32 -15.05 23.82
C ILE A 78 11.00 -13.98 24.67
N LYS A 79 10.84 -12.70 24.28
CA LYS A 79 11.33 -11.54 25.04
C LYS A 79 10.15 -10.73 25.58
N THR A 80 10.17 -10.42 26.88
CA THR A 80 9.25 -9.45 27.48
C THR A 80 9.92 -8.08 27.48
N ILE A 81 9.30 -7.11 26.81
CA ILE A 81 9.89 -5.80 26.52
C ILE A 81 8.85 -4.72 26.81
N LYS A 82 9.28 -3.58 27.36
CA LYS A 82 8.42 -2.40 27.51
C LYS A 82 8.00 -1.89 26.14
N ILE A 83 6.75 -1.41 26.00
CA ILE A 83 6.19 -1.06 24.69
C ILE A 83 7.01 0.00 23.94
N GLU A 84 7.50 1.04 24.63
CA GLU A 84 8.28 2.08 23.97
C GLU A 84 9.64 1.56 23.51
N GLU A 85 10.26 0.67 24.26
CA GLU A 85 11.50 -0.03 23.86
C GLU A 85 11.26 -0.96 22.68
N TYR A 86 10.13 -1.70 22.69
CA TYR A 86 9.72 -2.51 21.53
C TYR A 86 9.59 -1.67 20.26
N LEU A 87 8.95 -0.50 20.35
CA LEU A 87 8.76 0.39 19.22
C LEU A 87 10.07 0.89 18.60
N ARG A 88 11.14 1.06 19.36
CA ARG A 88 12.47 1.45 18.84
C ARG A 88 13.01 0.40 17.85
N GLY A 89 12.79 -0.88 18.16
CA GLY A 89 13.15 -1.97 17.25
C GLY A 89 12.16 -2.21 16.09
N VAL A 90 10.95 -1.62 16.15
CA VAL A 90 9.94 -1.71 15.10
C VAL A 90 10.07 -0.54 14.13
N LEU A 91 10.08 0.70 14.63
CA LEU A 91 9.89 1.89 13.79
C LEU A 91 11.00 2.04 12.75
N SER A 92 12.25 1.79 13.11
CA SER A 92 13.41 1.82 12.22
C SER A 92 13.41 0.71 11.15
N LYS A 93 12.67 -0.39 11.38
CA LYS A 93 12.48 -1.47 10.39
C LYS A 93 11.31 -1.21 9.47
N GLU A 94 10.27 -0.55 9.95
CA GLU A 94 9.06 -0.28 9.17
C GLU A 94 9.19 0.97 8.31
N MET A 95 9.89 2.01 8.80
CA MET A 95 9.98 3.30 8.11
C MET A 95 11.41 3.84 8.14
N SER A 96 11.90 4.35 7.00
CA SER A 96 13.22 4.95 6.93
C SER A 96 13.36 6.15 7.88
N PRO A 97 14.48 6.27 8.63
CA PRO A 97 14.75 7.45 9.46
C PRO A 97 14.83 8.76 8.67
N SER A 98 14.98 8.72 7.35
CA SER A 98 15.00 9.89 6.48
C SER A 98 13.63 10.52 6.22
N PHE A 99 12.54 9.87 6.64
CA PHE A 99 11.20 10.41 6.47
C PHE A 99 10.99 11.66 7.32
N HIS A 100 10.00 12.46 6.95
CA HIS A 100 9.62 13.67 7.66
C HIS A 100 9.18 13.37 9.10
N ASP A 101 9.50 14.26 10.04
CA ASP A 101 9.20 14.10 11.47
C ASP A 101 7.72 13.77 11.76
N GLU A 102 6.80 14.47 11.07
CA GLU A 102 5.37 14.22 11.23
C GLU A 102 4.94 12.85 10.72
N ALA A 103 5.58 12.32 9.66
CA ALA A 103 5.33 10.97 9.18
C ALA A 103 5.86 9.91 10.16
N LEU A 104 7.06 10.13 10.74
CA LEU A 104 7.62 9.25 11.77
C LEU A 104 6.76 9.22 13.02
N LYS A 105 6.25 10.39 13.50
CA LYS A 105 5.32 10.47 14.63
C LYS A 105 4.01 9.73 14.36
N ALA A 106 3.41 9.92 13.17
CA ALA A 106 2.20 9.21 12.77
C ALA A 106 2.40 7.69 12.79
N GLN A 107 3.52 7.21 12.25
CA GLN A 107 3.86 5.79 12.26
C GLN A 107 4.10 5.26 13.68
N ALA A 108 4.76 6.02 14.56
CA ALA A 108 4.98 5.62 15.96
C ALA A 108 3.65 5.40 16.71
N VAL A 109 2.69 6.32 16.54
CA VAL A 109 1.34 6.19 17.12
C VAL A 109 0.59 5.00 16.54
N ALA A 110 0.62 4.81 15.21
CA ALA A 110 -0.02 3.69 14.54
C ALA A 110 0.58 2.34 15.01
N ALA A 111 1.91 2.22 15.04
CA ALA A 111 2.61 1.02 15.48
C ALA A 111 2.33 0.68 16.95
N ARG A 112 2.30 1.69 17.84
CA ARG A 112 1.96 1.53 19.25
C ARG A 112 0.52 1.04 19.43
N THR A 113 -0.42 1.65 18.71
CA THR A 113 -1.84 1.27 18.73
C THR A 113 -2.03 -0.17 18.25
N PHE A 114 -1.42 -0.52 17.12
CA PHE A 114 -1.45 -1.88 16.57
C PHE A 114 -0.90 -2.90 17.58
N ALA A 115 0.27 -2.63 18.14
CA ALA A 115 0.90 -3.55 19.09
C ALA A 115 0.02 -3.78 20.33
N LEU A 116 -0.50 -2.73 20.92
CA LEU A 116 -1.35 -2.82 22.12
C LEU A 116 -2.72 -3.46 21.82
N ARG A 117 -3.29 -3.18 20.66
CA ARG A 117 -4.57 -3.77 20.20
C ARG A 117 -4.46 -5.26 19.98
N ASN A 118 -3.35 -5.70 19.36
CA ASN A 118 -3.13 -7.07 18.93
C ASN A 118 -2.34 -7.91 19.97
N ARG A 119 -2.22 -7.44 21.22
CA ARG A 119 -1.70 -8.28 22.32
C ARG A 119 -2.49 -9.58 22.38
N LYS A 120 -1.79 -10.69 22.62
CA LYS A 120 -2.33 -12.05 22.64
C LYS A 120 -2.69 -12.64 21.27
N ARG A 121 -2.25 -12.01 20.15
CA ARG A 121 -2.47 -12.58 18.81
C ARG A 121 -1.88 -13.99 18.66
N HIS A 122 -0.79 -14.26 19.38
CA HIS A 122 -0.13 -15.56 19.46
C HIS A 122 -0.20 -16.18 20.86
N LYS A 123 -1.29 -15.97 21.60
CA LYS A 123 -1.46 -16.45 22.98
C LYS A 123 -1.22 -17.97 23.12
N ASP A 124 -1.62 -18.74 22.13
CA ASP A 124 -1.49 -20.20 22.12
C ASP A 124 -0.01 -20.65 21.91
N ASN A 125 0.85 -19.73 21.45
CA ASN A 125 2.28 -19.90 21.34
C ASN A 125 3.06 -19.28 22.51
N GLY A 126 2.37 -18.67 23.49
CA GLY A 126 2.96 -18.09 24.69
C GLY A 126 3.50 -16.67 24.56
N TYR A 127 3.30 -15.99 23.43
CA TYR A 127 3.73 -14.61 23.20
C TYR A 127 2.60 -13.75 22.59
N ASP A 128 2.79 -12.42 22.52
CA ASP A 128 1.80 -11.48 22.01
C ASP A 128 1.91 -11.28 20.51
N LEU A 129 3.09 -10.90 20.01
CA LEU A 129 3.38 -10.61 18.61
C LEU A 129 4.64 -11.34 18.14
N CYS A 130 4.72 -11.66 16.85
CA CYS A 130 5.96 -12.15 16.24
C CYS A 130 6.77 -10.99 15.63
N ASN A 131 8.05 -11.23 15.34
CA ASN A 131 9.00 -10.27 14.79
C ASN A 131 8.97 -10.18 13.25
N THR A 132 7.90 -10.67 12.59
CA THR A 132 7.80 -10.74 11.13
C THR A 132 6.66 -9.85 10.59
N ASN A 133 6.55 -9.74 9.27
CA ASN A 133 5.46 -9.03 8.57
C ASN A 133 4.05 -9.54 8.92
N HIS A 134 3.92 -10.70 9.58
CA HIS A 134 2.63 -11.18 10.06
C HIS A 134 2.07 -10.30 11.18
N CYS A 135 2.95 -9.71 12.01
CA CYS A 135 2.59 -8.74 13.03
C CYS A 135 3.21 -7.37 12.71
N GLN A 136 4.45 -7.15 13.11
CA GLN A 136 5.27 -5.98 12.81
C GLN A 136 6.73 -6.43 12.71
N LEU A 137 7.47 -5.88 11.77
CA LEU A 137 8.90 -6.13 11.69
C LEU A 137 9.59 -5.62 12.97
N TYR A 138 10.26 -6.51 13.68
CA TYR A 138 11.04 -6.17 14.85
C TYR A 138 12.46 -6.68 14.72
N GLY A 139 13.44 -5.76 14.66
CA GLY A 139 14.86 -6.07 14.48
C GLY A 139 15.68 -6.08 15.78
N GLY A 140 15.04 -5.72 16.91
CA GLY A 140 15.73 -5.48 18.17
C GLY A 140 16.32 -4.07 18.26
N LEU A 141 16.95 -3.75 19.39
CA LEU A 141 17.48 -2.40 19.66
C LEU A 141 18.72 -2.04 18.82
N ASN A 142 19.41 -3.02 18.25
CA ASN A 142 20.58 -2.77 17.39
C ASN A 142 20.21 -2.01 16.11
N ASP A 143 18.95 -2.04 15.72
CA ASP A 143 18.42 -1.33 14.55
C ASP A 143 17.79 0.03 14.91
N ALA A 144 17.77 0.40 16.20
CA ALA A 144 17.24 1.68 16.66
C ALA A 144 18.02 2.86 16.05
N HIS A 145 17.32 3.96 15.75
CA HIS A 145 17.90 5.15 15.16
C HIS A 145 17.37 6.42 15.88
N GLU A 146 18.24 7.38 16.15
CA GLU A 146 17.92 8.57 16.94
C GLU A 146 16.66 9.32 16.49
N ARG A 147 16.43 9.47 15.17
CA ARG A 147 15.24 10.17 14.65
C ARG A 147 13.95 9.37 14.85
N THR A 148 13.98 8.04 14.71
CA THR A 148 12.82 7.19 14.99
C THR A 148 12.56 7.13 16.49
N ASP A 149 13.60 7.09 17.31
CA ASP A 149 13.51 7.13 18.77
C ASP A 149 12.91 8.45 19.26
N TRP A 150 13.36 9.57 18.69
CA TRP A 150 12.79 10.88 18.96
C TRP A 150 11.27 10.92 18.66
N ALA A 151 10.83 10.40 17.52
CA ALA A 151 9.41 10.37 17.16
C ALA A 151 8.56 9.53 18.12
N ILE A 152 9.13 8.42 18.65
CA ILE A 152 8.50 7.59 19.69
C ILE A 152 8.38 8.39 20.99
N ASP A 153 9.43 9.09 21.39
CA ASP A 153 9.46 9.87 22.63
C ASP A 153 8.51 11.07 22.58
N GLU A 154 8.44 11.79 21.43
CA GLU A 154 7.50 12.90 21.21
C GLU A 154 6.03 12.47 21.30
N THR A 155 5.75 11.23 20.91
CA THR A 155 4.39 10.65 20.93
C THR A 155 4.20 9.65 22.07
N PHE A 156 5.01 9.73 23.12
CA PHE A 156 5.02 8.76 24.23
C PHE A 156 3.62 8.50 24.78
N GLY A 157 3.22 7.22 24.81
CA GLY A 157 1.93 6.76 25.31
C GLY A 157 0.71 7.10 24.46
N GLU A 158 0.88 7.75 23.29
CA GLU A 158 -0.23 8.13 22.43
C GLU A 158 -0.69 6.96 21.57
N VAL A 159 -2.01 6.76 21.51
CA VAL A 159 -2.69 5.70 20.74
C VAL A 159 -3.95 6.24 20.08
N LEU A 160 -4.45 5.49 19.11
CA LEU A 160 -5.72 5.76 18.45
C LEU A 160 -6.84 4.90 19.03
N VAL A 161 -7.96 5.56 19.34
CA VAL A 161 -9.17 4.90 19.83
C VAL A 161 -10.39 5.28 19.00
N PHE A 162 -11.34 4.36 18.91
CA PHE A 162 -12.66 4.59 18.36
C PHE A 162 -13.69 4.01 19.35
N ASN A 163 -14.64 4.82 19.81
CA ASN A 163 -15.57 4.47 20.88
C ASN A 163 -14.84 3.93 22.11
N ASP A 164 -13.80 4.63 22.58
CA ASP A 164 -12.92 4.32 23.72
C ASP A 164 -12.18 2.96 23.64
N LYS A 165 -12.17 2.31 22.48
CA LYS A 165 -11.42 1.06 22.24
C LYS A 165 -10.26 1.31 21.27
N LEU A 166 -9.11 0.67 21.53
CA LEU A 166 -7.98 0.70 20.59
C LEU A 166 -8.43 0.21 19.22
N ILE A 167 -8.06 0.95 18.17
CA ILE A 167 -8.38 0.59 16.81
C ILE A 167 -7.42 -0.47 16.23
N GLU A 168 -7.83 -1.14 15.17
CA GLU A 168 -6.92 -1.90 14.29
C GLU A 168 -6.14 -0.89 13.43
N ALA A 169 -5.01 -0.41 13.96
CA ALA A 169 -4.18 0.62 13.32
C ALA A 169 -3.21 0.00 12.30
N SER A 170 -3.75 -0.68 11.30
CA SER A 170 -2.97 -1.30 10.22
C SER A 170 -2.28 -0.25 9.36
N PHE A 171 -1.10 -0.57 8.86
CA PHE A 171 -0.31 0.28 7.98
C PHE A 171 0.42 -0.54 6.92
N HIS A 172 0.88 0.11 5.87
CA HIS A 172 1.58 -0.52 4.76
C HIS A 172 2.52 0.48 4.08
N THR A 173 3.43 0.00 3.24
CA THR A 173 4.47 0.83 2.64
C THR A 173 3.90 1.92 1.75
N ASP A 174 3.08 1.56 0.75
CA ASP A 174 2.54 2.53 -0.22
C ASP A 174 1.19 2.07 -0.79
N SER A 175 0.22 2.98 -0.85
CA SER A 175 -1.12 2.66 -1.33
C SER A 175 -1.24 2.58 -2.86
N GLY A 176 -0.30 3.16 -3.60
CA GLY A 176 -0.40 3.34 -5.05
C GLY A 176 -1.23 4.56 -5.47
N GLY A 177 -1.79 5.32 -4.51
CA GLY A 177 -2.58 6.54 -4.79
C GLY A 177 -3.95 6.59 -4.12
N MET A 178 -4.42 5.46 -3.57
CA MET A 178 -5.62 5.39 -2.74
C MET A 178 -5.56 4.16 -1.83
N THR A 179 -5.87 4.34 -0.55
CA THR A 179 -5.97 3.21 0.38
C THR A 179 -7.25 2.42 0.14
N GLU A 180 -7.38 1.25 0.77
CA GLU A 180 -8.51 0.34 0.59
C GLU A 180 -9.38 0.26 1.84
N ASN A 181 -10.66 -0.05 1.67
CA ASN A 181 -11.52 -0.41 2.79
C ASN A 181 -11.09 -1.76 3.38
N ALA A 182 -11.10 -1.89 4.68
CA ALA A 182 -10.75 -3.16 5.34
C ALA A 182 -11.67 -4.31 4.92
N VAL A 183 -12.96 -4.05 4.70
CA VAL A 183 -13.94 -5.06 4.28
C VAL A 183 -13.60 -5.66 2.92
N ASP A 184 -13.05 -4.88 1.99
CA ASP A 184 -12.68 -5.35 0.64
C ASP A 184 -11.42 -6.22 0.65
N VAL A 185 -10.59 -6.12 1.70
CA VAL A 185 -9.33 -6.91 1.82
C VAL A 185 -9.49 -8.10 2.75
N TRP A 186 -10.19 -7.93 3.87
CA TRP A 186 -10.25 -8.92 4.96
C TRP A 186 -11.67 -9.43 5.26
N GLY A 187 -12.69 -8.91 4.59
CA GLY A 187 -14.09 -9.26 4.85
C GLY A 187 -14.65 -8.74 6.18
N THR A 188 -13.83 -7.99 6.95
CA THR A 188 -14.25 -7.40 8.24
C THR A 188 -14.43 -5.90 8.08
N ASP A 189 -15.60 -5.41 8.49
CA ASP A 189 -15.90 -3.98 8.44
C ASP A 189 -15.43 -3.26 9.70
N PHE A 190 -14.43 -2.39 9.54
CA PHE A 190 -13.98 -1.46 10.56
C PHE A 190 -14.39 -0.05 10.15
N PRO A 191 -15.26 0.65 10.89
CA PRO A 191 -15.80 1.96 10.49
C PRO A 191 -14.73 3.03 10.30
N TYR A 192 -13.57 2.87 10.90
CA TYR A 192 -12.43 3.78 10.84
C TYR A 192 -11.38 3.39 9.76
N LEU A 193 -11.47 2.21 9.13
CA LEU A 193 -10.58 1.76 8.05
C LEU A 193 -11.29 1.86 6.70
N ARG A 194 -11.43 3.08 6.22
CA ARG A 194 -12.05 3.44 4.93
C ARG A 194 -11.01 3.85 3.92
N ALA A 195 -11.31 3.63 2.65
CA ALA A 195 -10.49 4.11 1.56
C ALA A 195 -10.27 5.63 1.66
N ALA A 196 -9.03 6.05 1.49
CA ALA A 196 -8.60 7.45 1.55
C ALA A 196 -7.71 7.76 0.35
N THR A 197 -7.94 8.92 -0.27
CA THR A 197 -7.15 9.38 -1.42
C THR A 197 -5.79 9.88 -0.98
N GLU A 198 -4.78 9.66 -1.81
CA GLU A 198 -3.42 10.14 -1.59
C GLU A 198 -3.13 11.43 -2.38
N ILE A 199 -2.15 12.21 -1.93
CA ILE A 199 -1.65 13.39 -2.66
C ILE A 199 -1.06 12.99 -4.02
N LYS A 200 -0.30 11.90 -4.03
CA LYS A 200 0.35 11.36 -5.24
C LYS A 200 -0.38 10.08 -5.68
N LYS A 201 -0.62 9.96 -6.99
CA LYS A 201 -1.19 8.75 -7.61
C LYS A 201 -0.12 7.95 -8.36
N ASN A 202 -0.39 6.66 -8.58
CA ASN A 202 0.47 5.75 -9.33
C ASN A 202 1.91 5.69 -8.76
N THR A 203 2.00 5.72 -7.44
CA THR A 203 3.27 5.66 -6.72
C THR A 203 3.81 4.23 -6.69
N MET A 204 5.12 4.10 -6.51
CA MET A 204 5.83 2.82 -6.49
C MET A 204 5.43 1.87 -7.63
N PRO A 205 5.62 2.25 -8.91
CA PRO A 205 5.30 1.38 -10.02
C PRO A 205 6.17 0.12 -9.99
N TRP A 206 5.59 -1.00 -10.44
CA TRP A 206 6.29 -2.26 -10.57
C TRP A 206 5.75 -3.07 -11.74
N THR A 207 6.60 -3.93 -12.31
CA THR A 207 6.23 -4.83 -13.39
C THR A 207 6.70 -6.24 -13.07
N VAL A 208 5.84 -7.22 -13.32
CA VAL A 208 6.18 -8.65 -13.33
C VAL A 208 5.89 -9.19 -14.71
N LYS A 209 6.86 -9.86 -15.31
CA LYS A 209 6.73 -10.58 -16.56
C LYS A 209 7.01 -12.05 -16.32
N ILE A 210 6.09 -12.91 -16.74
CA ILE A 210 6.17 -14.36 -16.56
C ILE A 210 5.62 -15.05 -17.81
N SER A 211 6.21 -16.15 -18.26
CA SER A 211 5.65 -16.90 -19.38
C SER A 211 4.30 -17.52 -19.02
N LEU A 212 3.37 -17.61 -19.98
CA LEU A 212 2.08 -18.28 -19.78
C LEU A 212 2.25 -19.72 -19.33
N LYS A 213 3.29 -20.40 -19.80
CA LYS A 213 3.63 -21.76 -19.40
C LYS A 213 4.02 -21.83 -17.91
N GLU A 214 4.86 -20.92 -17.42
CA GLU A 214 5.25 -20.85 -16.01
C GLU A 214 4.07 -20.43 -15.12
N PHE A 215 3.23 -19.51 -15.58
CA PHE A 215 2.03 -19.10 -14.86
C PHE A 215 1.05 -20.27 -14.74
N SER A 216 0.80 -21.05 -15.82
CA SER A 216 -0.01 -22.26 -15.80
C SER A 216 0.51 -23.27 -14.75
N LYS A 217 1.84 -23.47 -14.72
CA LYS A 217 2.48 -24.35 -13.73
C LYS A 217 2.25 -23.82 -12.30
N LYS A 218 2.46 -22.54 -12.03
CA LYS A 218 2.23 -21.94 -10.70
C LYS A 218 0.76 -22.08 -10.26
N LEU A 219 -0.20 -21.94 -11.17
CA LEU A 219 -1.61 -22.18 -10.88
C LEU A 219 -1.85 -23.65 -10.49
N ALA A 220 -1.32 -24.60 -11.24
CA ALA A 220 -1.46 -26.03 -10.95
C ALA A 220 -0.83 -26.39 -9.60
N ASP A 221 0.39 -25.89 -9.29
CA ASP A 221 1.09 -26.08 -8.02
C ASP A 221 0.25 -25.54 -6.83
N ASN A 222 -0.58 -24.53 -7.06
CA ASN A 222 -1.52 -23.96 -6.08
C ASN A 222 -2.94 -24.55 -6.15
N LYS A 223 -3.14 -25.73 -6.75
CA LYS A 223 -4.43 -26.44 -6.90
C LYS A 223 -5.48 -25.64 -7.69
N LYS A 224 -5.04 -24.80 -8.59
CA LYS A 224 -5.85 -23.93 -9.47
C LYS A 224 -5.60 -24.25 -10.95
N ASN A 225 -5.54 -25.55 -11.29
CA ASN A 225 -5.20 -26.01 -12.64
C ASN A 225 -6.28 -25.64 -13.66
N VAL A 226 -5.90 -24.96 -14.73
CA VAL A 226 -6.76 -24.59 -15.87
C VAL A 226 -6.24 -25.15 -17.20
N GLY A 227 -5.21 -26.00 -17.16
CA GLY A 227 -4.42 -26.36 -18.34
C GLY A 227 -3.51 -25.19 -18.76
N ASP A 228 -3.23 -25.07 -20.05
CA ASP A 228 -2.44 -23.94 -20.59
C ASP A 228 -3.26 -22.66 -20.55
N VAL A 229 -2.78 -21.66 -19.83
CA VAL A 229 -3.41 -20.33 -19.78
C VAL A 229 -3.42 -19.70 -21.17
N LYS A 230 -4.58 -19.20 -21.60
CA LYS A 230 -4.79 -18.52 -22.88
C LYS A 230 -5.08 -17.04 -22.71
N PHE A 231 -5.86 -16.68 -21.69
CA PHE A 231 -6.33 -15.33 -21.50
C PHE A 231 -6.61 -15.01 -20.01
N VAL A 232 -6.46 -13.74 -19.65
CA VAL A 232 -6.87 -13.20 -18.34
C VAL A 232 -7.83 -12.04 -18.58
N LYS A 233 -9.03 -12.13 -18.01
CA LYS A 233 -10.08 -11.11 -18.14
C LYS A 233 -10.19 -10.31 -16.86
N ILE A 234 -10.02 -9.00 -16.99
CA ILE A 234 -10.16 -8.01 -15.92
C ILE A 234 -10.42 -6.63 -16.54
N THR A 235 -11.18 -5.78 -15.86
CA THR A 235 -11.36 -4.37 -16.23
C THR A 235 -10.05 -3.59 -16.01
N ASN A 236 -9.76 -2.57 -16.84
CA ASN A 236 -8.59 -1.72 -16.67
C ASN A 236 -8.61 -0.99 -15.32
N LEU A 237 -7.41 -0.77 -14.77
CA LEU A 237 -7.22 -0.08 -13.51
C LEU A 237 -7.60 1.40 -13.65
N GLU A 238 -8.54 1.86 -12.80
CA GLU A 238 -8.96 3.26 -12.70
C GLU A 238 -9.27 3.58 -11.23
N ILE A 239 -8.51 4.49 -10.63
CA ILE A 239 -8.71 4.93 -9.24
C ILE A 239 -9.98 5.80 -9.17
N GLY A 240 -10.86 5.49 -8.22
CA GLY A 240 -12.14 6.16 -8.00
C GLY A 240 -13.32 5.46 -8.69
N LYS A 241 -13.07 4.47 -9.54
CA LYS A 241 -14.11 3.73 -10.24
C LYS A 241 -14.31 2.33 -9.67
N ILE A 242 -15.52 2.05 -9.21
CA ILE A 242 -15.91 0.72 -8.74
C ILE A 242 -16.47 -0.08 -9.91
N THR A 243 -15.99 -1.32 -10.07
CA THR A 243 -16.53 -2.31 -11.00
C THR A 243 -16.80 -3.62 -10.27
N ASP A 244 -17.35 -4.63 -10.95
CA ASP A 244 -17.57 -5.95 -10.35
C ASP A 244 -16.25 -6.59 -9.89
N ASP A 245 -15.19 -6.35 -10.66
CA ASP A 245 -13.86 -6.95 -10.48
C ASP A 245 -12.83 -6.03 -9.80
N ARG A 246 -13.18 -4.73 -9.55
CA ARG A 246 -12.30 -3.76 -8.87
C ARG A 246 -13.00 -2.96 -7.78
N SER A 247 -12.24 -2.61 -6.75
CA SER A 247 -12.64 -1.69 -5.70
C SER A 247 -12.48 -0.22 -6.13
N SER A 248 -12.92 0.72 -5.30
CA SER A 248 -12.73 2.15 -5.53
C SER A 248 -11.27 2.59 -5.59
N SER A 249 -10.36 1.85 -4.94
CA SER A 249 -8.93 2.13 -5.03
C SER A 249 -8.30 1.64 -6.35
N GLY A 250 -9.05 0.96 -7.21
CA GLY A 250 -8.57 0.31 -8.43
C GLY A 250 -7.95 -1.07 -8.18
N ARG A 251 -7.96 -1.56 -6.92
CA ARG A 251 -7.43 -2.88 -6.59
C ARG A 251 -8.32 -3.99 -7.11
N VAL A 252 -7.69 -5.10 -7.50
CA VAL A 252 -8.36 -6.29 -8.00
C VAL A 252 -9.12 -6.99 -6.88
N LYS A 253 -10.44 -7.07 -6.99
CA LYS A 253 -11.30 -7.94 -6.17
C LYS A 253 -11.25 -9.36 -6.71
N GLU A 254 -11.54 -9.50 -8.02
CA GLU A 254 -11.58 -10.77 -8.71
C GLU A 254 -11.15 -10.59 -10.18
N LEU A 255 -10.51 -11.60 -10.76
CA LEU A 255 -10.24 -11.71 -12.19
C LEU A 255 -10.52 -13.12 -12.67
N THR A 256 -10.76 -13.29 -13.98
CA THR A 256 -10.99 -14.59 -14.58
C THR A 256 -9.78 -15.03 -15.38
N VAL A 257 -9.25 -16.23 -15.09
CA VAL A 257 -8.20 -16.89 -15.87
C VAL A 257 -8.85 -17.97 -16.73
N ILE A 258 -8.60 -17.91 -18.04
CA ILE A 258 -9.13 -18.85 -19.04
C ILE A 258 -7.95 -19.67 -19.57
N GLY A 259 -8.03 -20.97 -19.41
CA GLY A 259 -7.07 -21.95 -19.89
C GLY A 259 -7.66 -22.91 -20.91
N SER A 260 -6.83 -23.88 -21.34
CA SER A 260 -7.22 -24.91 -22.30
C SER A 260 -8.22 -25.94 -21.75
N ALA A 261 -8.20 -26.19 -20.43
CA ALA A 261 -9.03 -27.20 -19.79
C ALA A 261 -10.19 -26.61 -18.96
N ALA A 262 -10.03 -25.39 -18.41
CA ALA A 262 -11.03 -24.77 -17.54
C ALA A 262 -10.87 -23.24 -17.52
N GLN A 263 -11.88 -22.58 -16.93
CA GLN A 263 -11.74 -21.19 -16.47
C GLN A 263 -11.98 -21.15 -14.96
N ILE A 264 -11.27 -20.25 -14.30
CA ILE A 264 -11.39 -20.03 -12.85
C ILE A 264 -11.42 -18.54 -12.53
N LYS A 265 -11.99 -18.22 -11.37
CA LYS A 265 -11.91 -16.90 -10.76
C LYS A 265 -10.82 -16.90 -9.70
N LEU A 266 -10.00 -15.85 -9.70
CA LEU A 266 -8.96 -15.61 -8.73
C LEU A 266 -9.15 -14.23 -8.09
N THR A 267 -8.94 -14.15 -6.78
CA THR A 267 -8.88 -12.84 -6.11
C THR A 267 -7.56 -12.13 -6.41
N GLY A 268 -7.52 -10.81 -6.21
CA GLY A 268 -6.26 -10.07 -6.25
C GLY A 268 -5.22 -10.61 -5.27
N ASN A 269 -5.66 -11.11 -4.10
CA ASN A 269 -4.79 -11.74 -3.12
C ASN A 269 -4.27 -13.11 -3.58
N ASP A 270 -5.08 -13.91 -4.29
CA ASP A 270 -4.58 -15.14 -4.93
C ASP A 270 -3.43 -14.85 -5.88
N MET A 271 -3.60 -13.86 -6.77
CA MET A 271 -2.56 -13.46 -7.72
C MET A 271 -1.32 -12.94 -6.98
N ARG A 272 -1.52 -12.10 -5.96
CA ARG A 272 -0.42 -11.57 -5.14
C ARG A 272 0.38 -12.69 -4.46
N TYR A 273 -0.30 -13.70 -3.92
CA TYR A 273 0.35 -14.85 -3.28
C TYR A 273 1.08 -15.74 -4.30
N ILE A 274 0.40 -16.16 -5.38
CA ILE A 274 0.93 -17.09 -6.39
C ILE A 274 2.15 -16.50 -7.11
N LEU A 275 2.13 -15.19 -7.39
CA LEU A 275 3.16 -14.50 -8.16
C LEU A 275 4.07 -13.59 -7.33
N ALA A 276 3.92 -13.58 -6.00
CA ALA A 276 4.65 -12.70 -5.07
C ALA A 276 4.57 -11.21 -5.47
N LEU A 277 3.38 -10.73 -5.88
CA LEU A 277 3.18 -9.35 -6.29
C LEU A 277 3.26 -8.40 -5.10
N LYS A 278 3.70 -7.16 -5.35
CA LYS A 278 3.85 -6.14 -4.30
C LYS A 278 2.52 -5.67 -3.71
N SER A 279 1.47 -5.59 -4.54
CA SER A 279 0.13 -5.15 -4.15
C SER A 279 -0.94 -5.87 -4.98
N THR A 280 -2.21 -5.59 -4.69
CA THR A 280 -3.37 -6.02 -5.50
C THR A 280 -3.82 -4.93 -6.49
N MET A 281 -3.10 -3.80 -6.58
CA MET A 281 -3.37 -2.71 -7.51
C MET A 281 -2.55 -2.91 -8.78
N PHE A 282 -3.11 -3.62 -9.77
CA PHE A 282 -2.41 -3.96 -11.00
C PHE A 282 -3.34 -4.14 -12.19
N ASP A 283 -2.79 -3.99 -13.39
CA ASP A 283 -3.34 -4.44 -14.66
C ASP A 283 -2.59 -5.65 -15.19
N VAL A 284 -3.26 -6.42 -16.05
CA VAL A 284 -2.72 -7.64 -16.66
C VAL A 284 -2.92 -7.59 -18.16
N ALA A 285 -1.87 -7.90 -18.91
CA ALA A 285 -1.92 -8.07 -20.36
C ALA A 285 -1.20 -9.36 -20.77
N VAL A 286 -1.76 -10.06 -21.75
CA VAL A 286 -1.08 -11.16 -22.46
C VAL A 286 -0.39 -10.56 -23.68
N SER A 287 0.92 -10.76 -23.79
CA SER A 287 1.75 -10.27 -24.89
C SER A 287 2.60 -11.41 -25.44
N GLY A 288 2.19 -11.97 -26.58
CA GLY A 288 2.77 -13.21 -27.10
C GLY A 288 2.60 -14.36 -26.10
N ASP A 289 3.69 -15.02 -25.74
CA ASP A 289 3.71 -16.13 -24.77
C ASP A 289 3.89 -15.66 -23.32
N ASP A 290 3.84 -14.37 -23.04
CA ASP A 290 4.07 -13.79 -21.73
C ASP A 290 2.81 -13.15 -21.14
N LEU A 291 2.67 -13.29 -19.82
CA LEU A 291 1.79 -12.50 -18.98
C LEU A 291 2.58 -11.31 -18.42
N VAL A 292 2.15 -10.10 -18.73
CA VAL A 292 2.74 -8.85 -18.21
C VAL A 292 1.78 -8.24 -17.20
N ILE A 293 2.26 -8.01 -15.99
CA ILE A 293 1.49 -7.45 -14.89
C ILE A 293 2.16 -6.14 -14.48
N ASN A 294 1.44 -5.04 -14.64
CA ASN A 294 1.90 -3.71 -14.24
C ASN A 294 1.07 -3.22 -13.05
N GLY A 295 1.72 -2.80 -11.99
CA GLY A 295 1.01 -2.39 -10.79
C GLY A 295 1.68 -1.24 -10.06
N TYR A 296 1.01 -0.80 -8.99
CA TYR A 296 1.41 0.33 -8.16
C TYR A 296 1.29 -0.03 -6.67
N GLY A 297 2.07 0.69 -5.85
CA GLY A 297 2.05 0.53 -4.41
C GLY A 297 2.69 -0.77 -3.89
N TRP A 298 2.77 -0.87 -2.57
CA TRP A 298 3.35 -2.01 -1.87
C TRP A 298 2.62 -2.25 -0.55
N GLY A 299 2.02 -3.42 -0.41
CA GLY A 299 1.29 -3.83 0.79
C GLY A 299 -0.19 -4.09 0.53
N HIS A 300 -0.94 -4.28 1.61
CA HIS A 300 -2.37 -4.61 1.56
C HIS A 300 -3.28 -3.40 1.25
N GLY A 301 -2.77 -2.18 1.40
CA GLY A 301 -3.51 -0.95 1.08
C GLY A 301 -4.42 -0.41 2.17
N VAL A 302 -4.59 -1.06 3.32
CA VAL A 302 -5.53 -0.64 4.36
C VAL A 302 -4.84 0.20 5.43
N GLY A 303 -5.51 1.27 5.89
CA GLY A 303 -5.01 2.17 6.94
C GLY A 303 -3.88 3.08 6.45
N LEU A 304 -2.89 3.37 7.31
CA LEU A 304 -1.84 4.34 7.01
C LEU A 304 -0.88 3.84 5.93
N SER A 305 -0.73 4.63 4.86
CA SER A 305 0.31 4.49 3.84
C SER A 305 1.55 5.26 4.29
N GLN A 306 2.69 4.60 4.42
CA GLN A 306 3.92 5.23 4.92
C GLN A 306 4.42 6.33 3.97
N TYR A 307 4.47 6.05 2.65
CA TYR A 307 4.83 7.06 1.65
C TYR A 307 3.75 8.11 1.45
N GLY A 308 2.48 7.78 1.67
CA GLY A 308 1.41 8.76 1.71
C GLY A 308 1.54 9.70 2.90
N ALA A 309 1.83 9.18 4.10
CA ALA A 309 2.13 9.99 5.29
C ALA A 309 3.30 10.94 5.06
N GLN A 310 4.37 10.46 4.39
CA GLN A 310 5.49 11.30 3.97
C GLN A 310 5.03 12.45 3.06
N ALA A 311 4.22 12.15 2.05
CA ALA A 311 3.73 13.16 1.11
C ALA A 311 2.84 14.22 1.79
N PHE A 312 2.00 13.82 2.76
CA PHE A 312 1.20 14.73 3.57
C PHE A 312 2.08 15.60 4.47
N ALA A 313 3.08 15.01 5.14
CA ALA A 313 4.01 15.73 6.00
C ALA A 313 4.83 16.78 5.21
N GLU A 314 5.29 16.43 4.00
CA GLU A 314 5.98 17.38 3.07
C GLU A 314 5.07 18.55 2.64
N LYS A 315 3.75 18.40 2.74
CA LYS A 315 2.76 19.48 2.52
C LYS A 315 2.40 20.25 3.78
N GLY A 316 3.06 19.98 4.90
CA GLY A 316 2.89 20.68 6.17
C GLY A 316 1.77 20.12 7.07
N TYR A 317 1.24 18.92 6.77
CA TYR A 317 0.27 18.26 7.66
C TYR A 317 0.96 17.72 8.90
N THR A 318 0.36 17.94 10.06
CA THR A 318 0.82 17.39 11.34
C THR A 318 0.46 15.91 11.48
N TYR A 319 1.15 15.17 12.34
CA TYR A 319 0.94 13.73 12.51
C TYR A 319 -0.50 13.36 12.92
N ASP A 320 -1.16 14.18 13.73
CA ASP A 320 -2.57 13.99 14.12
C ASP A 320 -3.52 14.19 12.94
N GLN A 321 -3.25 15.14 12.04
CA GLN A 321 -3.98 15.32 10.79
C GLN A 321 -3.78 14.15 9.84
N ILE A 322 -2.54 13.66 9.73
CA ILE A 322 -2.21 12.46 8.94
C ILE A 322 -2.96 11.24 9.48
N LEU A 323 -2.93 11.01 10.78
CA LEU A 323 -3.66 9.91 11.41
C LEU A 323 -5.17 10.00 11.20
N ALA A 324 -5.76 11.20 11.34
CA ALA A 324 -7.19 11.43 11.10
C ALA A 324 -7.59 11.21 9.63
N HIS A 325 -6.66 11.45 8.69
CA HIS A 325 -6.88 11.15 7.27
C HIS A 325 -7.02 9.64 7.01
N TYR A 326 -6.20 8.80 7.64
CA TYR A 326 -6.20 7.36 7.40
C TYR A 326 -7.16 6.56 8.30
N TYR A 327 -7.44 7.06 9.51
CA TYR A 327 -8.29 6.38 10.49
C TYR A 327 -9.52 7.23 10.82
N LYS A 328 -10.53 7.13 9.97
CA LYS A 328 -11.71 8.00 9.98
C LYS A 328 -12.47 7.94 11.32
N GLY A 329 -12.63 9.09 11.98
CA GLY A 329 -13.35 9.19 13.25
C GLY A 329 -12.62 8.58 14.46
N ALA A 330 -11.40 8.07 14.29
CA ALA A 330 -10.56 7.70 15.41
C ALA A 330 -10.04 8.96 16.12
N THR A 331 -9.80 8.87 17.42
CA THR A 331 -9.28 9.96 18.24
C THR A 331 -7.95 9.57 18.88
N LEU A 332 -7.05 10.54 19.00
CA LEU A 332 -5.77 10.38 19.68
C LEU A 332 -5.99 10.44 21.21
N LYS A 333 -5.40 9.49 21.95
CA LYS A 333 -5.51 9.42 23.41
C LYS A 333 -4.16 9.02 23.99
N ARG A 334 -3.73 9.66 25.08
CA ARG A 334 -2.55 9.21 25.83
C ARG A 334 -2.97 8.24 26.92
N LEU A 335 -2.41 7.02 26.93
CA LEU A 335 -2.77 5.95 27.87
C LEU A 335 -1.95 6.00 29.15
N TYR A 336 -0.69 6.41 29.10
CA TYR A 336 0.26 6.44 30.23
C TYR A 336 1.24 7.60 30.16
#